data_e1d6af1e892e0535981e8721d53b935b
#
_entry.id   e1d6af1e892e0535981e8721d53b935b
#
_cell.length_a   1.000
_cell.length_b   1.000
_cell.length_c   1.000
_cell.angle_alpha   90.00
_cell.angle_beta   90.00
_cell.angle_gamma   90.00
#
_symmetry.space_group_name_H-M   'P 1'
#
loop_
_entity.id
_entity.type
_entity.pdbx_description
1 polymer ?
#
loop_
_entity_poly.entity_id
_entity_poly.type
_entity_poly.pdbx_seq_one_letter_code
_entity_poly.pdbx_strand_id
1 'polypeptide(L)'
;MRSFSRASRVATCVSLASVAMAAVPSAIWLDVPFVKQQKDGCGAACISMVIEYWARNGSRTPRVSADAAVIQEALYSKEAKGILGSAMKRYFEQAGFRAFVFGGEWTDLSQHLLKGRPLIVCLRPSPSAPLHYVVLAGFDSGQGWVLVNDPAQRKLLKLDRAAFEKGWKAAQNWTLLALPRQDD
;
A
#
# COMPACT_ATOMS: atom_id res chain seq x y z
N MET A 1 69.94 -28.30 39.50
CA MET A 1 68.58 -28.61 39.01
C MET A 1 67.86 -27.30 38.75
N ARG A 2 67.64 -26.91 37.46
CA ARG A 2 66.94 -25.65 37.08
C ARG A 2 65.61 -26.09 36.46
N SER A 3 64.51 -25.67 37.12
CA SER A 3 63.13 -25.86 36.69
C SER A 3 62.73 -24.80 35.66
N PHE A 4 62.37 -25.24 34.46
CA PHE A 4 61.77 -24.33 33.43
C PHE A 4 60.27 -24.35 33.53
N SER A 5 59.68 -23.24 33.96
CA SER A 5 58.25 -23.00 33.94
C SER A 5 57.80 -22.64 32.52
N ARG A 6 56.92 -23.48 31.90
CA ARG A 6 56.25 -23.19 30.60
C ARG A 6 55.05 -22.29 30.84
N ALA A 7 55.14 -21.05 30.40
CA ALA A 7 53.97 -20.16 30.34
C ALA A 7 53.11 -20.50 29.12
N SER A 8 51.88 -20.98 29.37
CA SER A 8 50.87 -21.27 28.31
C SER A 8 50.17 -19.97 27.93
N ARG A 9 50.38 -19.53 26.70
CA ARG A 9 49.65 -18.39 26.13
C ARG A 9 48.33 -18.86 25.58
N VAL A 10 47.21 -18.50 26.24
CA VAL A 10 45.85 -18.69 25.71
C VAL A 10 45.58 -17.55 24.75
N ALA A 11 45.48 -17.89 23.44
CA ALA A 11 45.05 -16.93 22.43
C ALA A 11 43.53 -16.87 22.40
N THR A 12 42.97 -15.79 22.87
CA THR A 12 41.51 -15.52 22.80
C THR A 12 41.18 -15.03 21.39
N CYS A 13 40.59 -15.90 20.56
CA CYS A 13 40.00 -15.47 19.28
C CYS A 13 38.70 -14.71 19.52
N VAL A 14 38.73 -13.40 19.33
CA VAL A 14 37.53 -12.56 19.30
C VAL A 14 36.94 -12.68 17.88
N SER A 15 35.85 -13.45 17.74
CA SER A 15 35.09 -13.52 16.51
C SER A 15 34.21 -12.24 16.37
N LEU A 16 34.59 -11.34 15.48
CA LEU A 16 33.73 -10.22 15.08
C LEU A 16 32.59 -10.78 14.19
N ALA A 17 31.40 -10.92 14.77
CA ALA A 17 30.20 -11.20 14.02
C ALA A 17 29.79 -9.93 13.24
N SER A 18 30.03 -9.89 11.94
CA SER A 18 29.55 -8.84 11.06
C SER A 18 28.04 -8.98 10.89
N VAL A 19 27.27 -8.08 11.51
CA VAL A 19 25.84 -7.96 11.27
C VAL A 19 25.67 -7.33 9.88
N ALA A 20 25.33 -8.14 8.88
CA ALA A 20 24.94 -7.63 7.58
C ALA A 20 23.59 -6.90 7.71
N MET A 21 23.60 -5.58 7.67
CA MET A 21 22.38 -4.80 7.52
C MET A 21 21.82 -5.06 6.11
N ALA A 22 20.66 -5.72 6.05
CA ALA A 22 19.94 -5.87 4.79
C ALA A 22 19.57 -4.48 4.26
N ALA A 23 20.05 -4.16 3.07
CA ALA A 23 19.71 -2.88 2.41
C ALA A 23 18.20 -2.86 2.14
N VAL A 24 17.54 -1.75 2.49
CA VAL A 24 16.15 -1.53 2.11
C VAL A 24 16.06 -1.43 0.59
N PRO A 25 15.17 -2.19 -0.08
CA PRO A 25 15.04 -2.12 -1.52
C PRO A 25 14.77 -0.68 -1.99
N SER A 26 15.49 -0.23 -3.00
CA SER A 26 15.26 1.09 -3.62
C SER A 26 14.01 1.13 -4.47
N ALA A 27 13.51 -0.03 -4.91
CA ALA A 27 12.30 -0.18 -5.71
C ALA A 27 11.50 -1.39 -5.26
N ILE A 28 10.19 -1.26 -5.28
CA ILE A 28 9.23 -2.34 -5.05
C ILE A 28 7.96 -2.08 -5.84
N TRP A 29 7.32 -3.15 -6.32
CA TRP A 29 5.97 -3.10 -6.85
C TRP A 29 5.20 -4.38 -6.50
N LEU A 30 3.90 -4.20 -6.28
CA LEU A 30 2.96 -5.26 -5.94
C LEU A 30 2.11 -5.56 -7.17
N ASP A 31 1.93 -6.84 -7.49
CA ASP A 31 1.07 -7.26 -8.61
C ASP A 31 -0.42 -7.16 -8.23
N VAL A 32 -0.86 -5.93 -7.94
CA VAL A 32 -2.27 -5.66 -7.66
C VAL A 32 -3.08 -5.84 -8.95
N PRO A 33 -4.18 -6.63 -8.95
CA PRO A 33 -5.08 -6.72 -10.10
C PRO A 33 -5.53 -5.34 -10.57
N PHE A 34 -5.84 -5.21 -11.84
CA PHE A 34 -6.34 -3.96 -12.40
C PHE A 34 -7.83 -4.09 -12.76
N VAL A 35 -8.62 -3.17 -12.21
CA VAL A 35 -10.03 -3.02 -12.53
C VAL A 35 -10.26 -1.62 -13.09
N LYS A 36 -10.76 -1.55 -14.33
CA LYS A 36 -11.11 -0.29 -14.97
C LYS A 36 -12.41 0.24 -14.35
N GLN A 37 -12.42 1.52 -14.01
CA GLN A 37 -13.65 2.13 -13.46
C GLN A 37 -14.75 2.29 -14.50
N GLN A 38 -15.99 2.23 -14.05
CA GLN A 38 -17.12 2.82 -14.73
C GLN A 38 -17.22 4.32 -14.39
N LYS A 39 -18.23 5.03 -14.95
CA LYS A 39 -18.46 6.44 -14.64
C LYS A 39 -18.51 6.65 -13.12
N ASP A 40 -17.74 7.61 -12.62
CA ASP A 40 -17.65 7.99 -11.20
C ASP A 40 -17.27 6.82 -10.24
N GLY A 41 -16.69 5.74 -10.79
CA GLY A 41 -16.46 4.47 -10.11
C GLY A 41 -15.04 4.25 -9.56
N CYS A 42 -14.21 5.28 -9.42
CA CYS A 42 -12.83 5.11 -8.97
C CYS A 42 -12.73 4.42 -7.60
N GLY A 43 -13.63 4.78 -6.67
CA GLY A 43 -13.68 4.17 -5.35
C GLY A 43 -14.02 2.68 -5.40
N ALA A 44 -15.04 2.28 -6.18
CA ALA A 44 -15.45 0.89 -6.33
C ALA A 44 -14.35 0.04 -6.96
N ALA A 45 -13.72 0.55 -8.03
CA ALA A 45 -12.60 -0.14 -8.67
C ALA A 45 -11.40 -0.31 -7.73
N CYS A 46 -11.08 0.70 -6.90
CA CYS A 46 -10.00 0.60 -5.92
C CYS A 46 -10.31 -0.43 -4.82
N ILE A 47 -11.54 -0.47 -4.30
CA ILE A 47 -11.96 -1.50 -3.33
C ILE A 47 -11.81 -2.89 -3.95
N SER A 48 -12.35 -3.10 -5.15
CA SER A 48 -12.26 -4.35 -5.89
C SER A 48 -10.81 -4.81 -6.05
N MET A 49 -9.94 -3.95 -6.57
CA MET A 49 -8.51 -4.25 -6.76
C MET A 49 -7.82 -4.71 -5.47
N VAL A 50 -8.09 -4.04 -4.34
CA VAL A 50 -7.45 -4.39 -3.06
C VAL A 50 -8.01 -5.70 -2.49
N ILE A 51 -9.31 -5.95 -2.59
CA ILE A 51 -9.91 -7.23 -2.15
C ILE A 51 -9.35 -8.39 -2.99
N GLU A 52 -9.32 -8.25 -4.31
CA GLU A 52 -8.78 -9.26 -5.21
C GLU A 52 -7.28 -9.52 -4.98
N TYR A 53 -6.49 -8.46 -4.70
CA TYR A 53 -5.09 -8.61 -4.35
C TYR A 53 -4.91 -9.53 -3.14
N TRP A 54 -5.63 -9.27 -2.07
CA TRP A 54 -5.55 -10.08 -0.87
C TRP A 54 -6.07 -11.50 -1.08
N ALA A 55 -7.14 -11.69 -1.86
CA ALA A 55 -7.64 -13.01 -2.20
C ALA A 55 -6.58 -13.85 -2.95
N ARG A 56 -5.84 -13.26 -3.89
CA ARG A 56 -4.74 -13.92 -4.59
C ARG A 56 -3.52 -14.21 -3.70
N ASN A 57 -3.37 -13.45 -2.61
CA ASN A 57 -2.27 -13.60 -1.66
C ASN A 57 -2.67 -14.38 -0.39
N GLY A 58 -3.64 -15.28 -0.51
CA GLY A 58 -3.97 -16.26 0.52
C GLY A 58 -4.91 -15.78 1.63
N SER A 59 -5.54 -14.59 1.47
CA SER A 59 -6.60 -14.22 2.40
C SER A 59 -7.88 -15.04 2.15
N ARG A 60 -8.71 -15.16 3.18
CA ARG A 60 -10.02 -15.81 3.05
C ARG A 60 -10.90 -15.12 2.01
N THR A 61 -11.85 -15.88 1.46
CA THR A 61 -12.91 -15.32 0.62
C THR A 61 -13.62 -14.18 1.36
N PRO A 62 -13.74 -13.00 0.74
CA PRO A 62 -14.39 -11.85 1.37
C PRO A 62 -15.87 -12.17 1.65
N ARG A 63 -16.39 -11.60 2.73
CA ARG A 63 -17.81 -11.78 3.13
C ARG A 63 -18.79 -10.96 2.29
N VAL A 64 -18.28 -10.10 1.43
CA VAL A 64 -19.04 -9.23 0.52
C VAL A 64 -18.48 -9.35 -0.88
N SER A 65 -19.20 -8.82 -1.87
CA SER A 65 -18.75 -8.87 -3.26
C SER A 65 -17.42 -8.12 -3.48
N ALA A 66 -16.57 -8.68 -4.32
CA ALA A 66 -15.39 -7.98 -4.86
C ALA A 66 -15.68 -7.34 -6.23
N ASP A 67 -16.86 -7.54 -6.81
CA ASP A 67 -17.25 -6.97 -8.10
C ASP A 67 -17.44 -5.46 -8.00
N ALA A 68 -16.72 -4.70 -8.83
CA ALA A 68 -16.74 -3.24 -8.79
C ALA A 68 -18.12 -2.64 -9.14
N ALA A 69 -18.92 -3.29 -9.98
CA ALA A 69 -20.26 -2.80 -10.30
C ALA A 69 -21.21 -2.96 -9.11
N VAL A 70 -21.15 -4.09 -8.43
CA VAL A 70 -21.93 -4.34 -7.20
C VAL A 70 -21.51 -3.37 -6.08
N ILE A 71 -20.20 -3.13 -5.92
CA ILE A 71 -19.69 -2.17 -4.95
C ILE A 71 -20.17 -0.76 -5.27
N GLN A 72 -20.14 -0.37 -6.55
CA GLN A 72 -20.59 0.93 -7.01
C GLN A 72 -22.08 1.13 -6.70
N GLU A 73 -22.93 0.16 -7.02
CA GLU A 73 -24.36 0.20 -6.73
C GLU A 73 -24.64 0.36 -5.23
N ALA A 74 -23.92 -0.38 -4.40
CA ALA A 74 -24.12 -0.38 -2.95
C ALA A 74 -23.65 0.89 -2.24
N LEU A 75 -22.60 1.57 -2.77
CA LEU A 75 -21.91 2.63 -2.04
C LEU A 75 -21.97 4.03 -2.70
N TYR A 76 -22.50 4.13 -3.91
CA TYR A 76 -22.49 5.39 -4.65
C TYR A 76 -23.33 6.49 -3.95
N SER A 77 -22.72 7.64 -3.75
CA SER A 77 -23.40 8.86 -3.28
C SER A 77 -23.59 9.82 -4.46
N LYS A 78 -24.83 10.23 -4.69
CA LYS A 78 -25.17 11.23 -5.72
C LYS A 78 -24.60 12.59 -5.38
N GLU A 79 -24.60 12.97 -4.09
CA GLU A 79 -24.09 14.23 -3.57
C GLU A 79 -22.57 14.34 -3.76
N ALA A 80 -21.85 13.25 -3.45
CA ALA A 80 -20.39 13.18 -3.59
C ALA A 80 -19.96 12.90 -5.04
N LYS A 81 -20.87 12.48 -5.91
CA LYS A 81 -20.58 11.97 -7.26
C LYS A 81 -19.49 10.89 -7.24
N GLY A 82 -19.62 9.95 -6.31
CA GLY A 82 -18.62 8.90 -6.07
C GLY A 82 -18.87 8.18 -4.75
N ILE A 83 -17.86 7.50 -4.25
CA ILE A 83 -17.91 6.76 -2.98
C ILE A 83 -17.18 7.56 -1.90
N LEU A 84 -17.85 7.79 -0.76
CA LEU A 84 -17.24 8.46 0.39
C LEU A 84 -16.17 7.54 1.04
N GLY A 85 -15.05 8.11 1.48
CA GLY A 85 -13.98 7.37 2.15
C GLY A 85 -14.45 6.61 3.40
N SER A 86 -15.42 7.16 4.14
CA SER A 86 -16.04 6.47 5.27
C SER A 86 -16.86 5.23 4.87
N ALA A 87 -17.51 5.27 3.70
CA ALA A 87 -18.21 4.12 3.16
C ALA A 87 -17.25 3.03 2.69
N MET A 88 -16.12 3.42 2.05
CA MET A 88 -15.05 2.48 1.69
C MET A 88 -14.51 1.75 2.91
N LYS A 89 -14.21 2.48 4.01
CA LYS A 89 -13.73 1.88 5.26
C LYS A 89 -14.72 0.84 5.79
N ARG A 90 -16.00 1.20 5.92
CA ARG A 90 -17.05 0.26 6.39
C ARG A 90 -17.18 -0.96 5.50
N TYR A 91 -17.07 -0.80 4.19
CA TYR A 91 -17.16 -1.93 3.25
C TYR A 91 -16.02 -2.93 3.47
N PHE A 92 -14.78 -2.45 3.64
CA PHE A 92 -13.66 -3.33 3.98
C PHE A 92 -13.88 -4.05 5.32
N GLU A 93 -14.42 -3.35 6.33
CA GLU A 93 -14.71 -3.97 7.63
C GLU A 93 -15.77 -5.08 7.52
N GLN A 94 -16.81 -4.86 6.70
CA GLN A 94 -17.82 -5.87 6.38
C GLN A 94 -17.24 -7.03 5.56
N ALA A 95 -16.28 -6.74 4.68
CA ALA A 95 -15.55 -7.75 3.91
C ALA A 95 -14.65 -8.66 4.78
N GLY A 96 -14.44 -8.33 6.05
CA GLY A 96 -13.59 -9.10 6.95
C GLY A 96 -12.16 -8.54 7.08
N PHE A 97 -11.94 -7.29 6.71
CA PHE A 97 -10.66 -6.61 6.88
C PHE A 97 -10.65 -5.74 8.15
N ARG A 98 -9.46 -5.43 8.63
CA ARG A 98 -9.23 -4.25 9.47
C ARG A 98 -8.88 -3.10 8.54
N ALA A 99 -9.66 -2.01 8.60
CA ALA A 99 -9.49 -0.86 7.73
C ALA A 99 -9.13 0.39 8.53
N PHE A 100 -8.09 1.08 8.09
CA PHE A 100 -7.54 2.28 8.71
C PHE A 100 -7.56 3.42 7.71
N VAL A 101 -8.10 4.58 8.13
CA VAL A 101 -8.05 5.82 7.35
C VAL A 101 -7.21 6.81 8.13
N PHE A 102 -6.22 7.41 7.47
CA PHE A 102 -5.29 8.36 8.08
C PHE A 102 -4.73 9.36 7.07
N GLY A 103 -4.24 10.49 7.57
CA GLY A 103 -3.38 11.39 6.81
C GLY A 103 -1.95 10.89 6.93
N GLY A 104 -1.42 10.31 5.85
CA GLY A 104 -0.12 9.65 5.88
C GLY A 104 1.05 10.58 5.55
N GLU A 105 2.27 10.06 5.78
CA GLU A 105 3.52 10.58 5.27
C GLU A 105 4.12 9.59 4.25
N TRP A 106 5.09 10.04 3.45
CA TRP A 106 5.73 9.15 2.48
C TRP A 106 6.36 7.91 3.12
N THR A 107 6.91 8.06 4.31
CA THR A 107 7.49 6.95 5.09
C THR A 107 6.46 5.88 5.42
N ASP A 108 5.22 6.28 5.75
CA ASP A 108 4.13 5.32 6.01
C ASP A 108 3.80 4.52 4.75
N LEU A 109 3.64 5.21 3.62
CA LEU A 109 3.31 4.58 2.35
C LEU A 109 4.39 3.57 1.94
N SER A 110 5.66 3.98 1.96
CA SER A 110 6.78 3.13 1.58
C SER A 110 6.93 1.92 2.49
N GLN A 111 6.78 2.08 3.80
CA GLN A 111 6.83 0.98 4.75
C GLN A 111 5.70 -0.04 4.55
N HIS A 112 4.49 0.41 4.22
CA HIS A 112 3.40 -0.51 3.91
C HIS A 112 3.67 -1.26 2.61
N LEU A 113 4.12 -0.60 1.56
CA LEU A 113 4.48 -1.26 0.30
C LEU A 113 5.58 -2.30 0.48
N LEU A 114 6.63 -1.99 1.25
CA LEU A 114 7.71 -2.93 1.59
C LEU A 114 7.19 -4.18 2.34
N LYS A 115 6.07 -4.08 3.03
CA LYS A 115 5.39 -5.20 3.70
C LYS A 115 4.35 -5.89 2.82
N GLY A 116 4.34 -5.63 1.50
CA GLY A 116 3.38 -6.22 0.57
C GLY A 116 1.94 -5.71 0.75
N ARG A 117 1.74 -4.49 1.22
CA ARG A 117 0.44 -3.92 1.58
C ARG A 117 0.09 -2.78 0.63
N PRO A 118 -0.76 -2.98 -0.38
CA PRO A 118 -1.25 -1.90 -1.23
C PRO A 118 -2.13 -0.94 -0.43
N LEU A 119 -2.15 0.33 -0.85
CA LEU A 119 -2.94 1.37 -0.20
C LEU A 119 -3.86 2.04 -1.22
N ILE A 120 -5.05 2.45 -0.79
CA ILE A 120 -5.86 3.37 -1.57
C ILE A 120 -5.51 4.78 -1.13
N VAL A 121 -5.17 5.64 -2.09
CA VAL A 121 -4.87 7.04 -1.82
C VAL A 121 -5.83 7.93 -2.62
N CYS A 122 -6.12 9.12 -2.07
CA CYS A 122 -6.90 10.13 -2.76
C CYS A 122 -5.97 11.19 -3.37
N LEU A 123 -6.18 11.53 -4.61
CA LEU A 123 -5.42 12.55 -5.32
C LEU A 123 -6.34 13.69 -5.78
N ARG A 124 -5.78 14.92 -5.80
CA ARG A 124 -6.34 16.06 -6.49
C ARG A 124 -5.25 16.67 -7.37
N PRO A 125 -5.19 16.29 -8.64
CA PRO A 125 -4.09 16.71 -9.54
C PRO A 125 -4.01 18.23 -9.78
N SER A 126 -5.16 18.94 -9.68
CA SER A 126 -5.22 20.40 -9.75
C SER A 126 -6.37 20.94 -8.88
N PRO A 127 -6.39 22.22 -8.52
CA PRO A 127 -7.45 22.80 -7.67
C PRO A 127 -8.88 22.62 -8.22
N SER A 128 -9.04 22.59 -9.54
CA SER A 128 -10.32 22.40 -10.22
C SER A 128 -10.66 20.93 -10.49
N ALA A 129 -9.70 20.00 -10.31
CA ALA A 129 -9.95 18.59 -10.53
C ALA A 129 -10.78 17.97 -9.38
N PRO A 130 -11.68 17.03 -9.68
CA PRO A 130 -12.36 16.27 -8.65
C PRO A 130 -11.34 15.40 -7.88
N LEU A 131 -11.74 14.98 -6.69
CA LEU A 131 -11.01 13.96 -5.93
C LEU A 131 -11.04 12.64 -6.71
N HIS A 132 -9.90 11.96 -6.75
CA HIS A 132 -9.74 10.72 -7.49
C HIS A 132 -9.01 9.67 -6.65
N TYR A 133 -9.59 8.49 -6.52
CA TYR A 133 -8.96 7.37 -5.82
C TYR A 133 -8.13 6.53 -6.78
N VAL A 134 -6.93 6.16 -6.33
CA VAL A 134 -6.03 5.22 -7.01
C VAL A 134 -5.48 4.21 -6.02
N VAL A 135 -5.03 3.06 -6.49
CA VAL A 135 -4.29 2.10 -5.64
C VAL A 135 -2.80 2.33 -5.81
N LEU A 136 -2.14 2.70 -4.73
CA LEU A 136 -0.69 2.77 -4.65
C LEU A 136 -0.13 1.34 -4.60
N ALA A 137 0.61 0.96 -5.63
CA ALA A 137 1.10 -0.41 -5.82
C ALA A 137 2.64 -0.52 -5.76
N GLY A 138 3.37 0.59 -5.74
CA GLY A 138 4.83 0.53 -5.66
C GLY A 138 5.51 1.87 -5.77
N PHE A 139 6.85 1.83 -5.71
CA PHE A 139 7.72 2.97 -5.92
C PHE A 139 9.09 2.53 -6.44
N ASP A 140 9.81 3.47 -7.00
CA ASP A 140 11.24 3.37 -7.34
C ASP A 140 11.93 4.67 -6.89
N SER A 141 12.64 4.59 -5.77
CA SER A 141 13.34 5.74 -5.19
C SER A 141 14.53 6.19 -6.05
N GLY A 142 15.17 5.27 -6.77
CA GLY A 142 16.30 5.58 -7.64
C GLY A 142 15.88 6.38 -8.87
N GLN A 143 14.67 6.14 -9.37
CA GLN A 143 14.09 6.82 -10.52
C GLN A 143 13.13 7.96 -10.13
N GLY A 144 12.81 8.11 -8.85
CA GLY A 144 11.82 9.08 -8.39
C GLY A 144 10.39 8.79 -8.83
N TRP A 145 10.03 7.51 -9.05
CA TRP A 145 8.71 7.11 -9.51
C TRP A 145 7.83 6.57 -8.38
N VAL A 146 6.54 6.87 -8.50
CA VAL A 146 5.45 6.22 -7.77
C VAL A 146 4.62 5.41 -8.76
N LEU A 147 4.29 4.18 -8.42
CA LEU A 147 3.53 3.25 -9.26
C LEU A 147 2.11 3.13 -8.72
N VAL A 148 1.13 3.52 -9.49
CA VAL A 148 -0.28 3.43 -9.12
C VAL A 148 -1.09 2.62 -10.12
N ASN A 149 -2.09 1.89 -9.65
CA ASN A 149 -3.19 1.45 -10.51
C ASN A 149 -4.23 2.56 -10.52
N ASP A 150 -4.27 3.31 -11.61
CA ASP A 150 -5.27 4.36 -11.83
C ASP A 150 -6.45 3.77 -12.60
N PRO A 151 -7.62 3.60 -11.96
CA PRO A 151 -8.76 2.93 -12.59
C PRO A 151 -9.34 3.70 -13.79
N ALA A 152 -9.07 5.00 -13.89
CA ALA A 152 -9.46 5.80 -15.06
C ALA A 152 -8.49 5.62 -16.23
N GLN A 153 -7.26 5.19 -15.98
CA GLN A 153 -6.20 5.12 -16.97
C GLN A 153 -5.72 3.68 -17.18
N ARG A 154 -4.78 3.21 -16.32
CA ARG A 154 -4.11 1.92 -16.50
C ARG A 154 -3.46 1.37 -15.25
N LYS A 155 -3.10 0.07 -15.31
CA LYS A 155 -2.26 -0.60 -14.33
C LYS A 155 -0.84 -0.04 -14.34
N LEU A 156 -0.23 0.08 -13.15
CA LEU A 156 1.16 0.51 -12.92
C LEU A 156 1.53 1.79 -13.69
N LEU A 157 0.64 2.77 -13.63
CA LEU A 157 0.92 4.11 -14.12
C LEU A 157 2.07 4.70 -13.30
N LYS A 158 3.13 5.13 -14.00
CA LYS A 158 4.26 5.83 -13.39
C LYS A 158 3.93 7.29 -13.21
N LEU A 159 4.03 7.77 -12.00
CA LEU A 159 3.91 9.18 -11.66
C LEU A 159 5.25 9.67 -11.10
N ASP A 160 5.65 10.88 -11.45
CA ASP A 160 6.73 11.56 -10.74
C ASP A 160 6.36 11.70 -9.27
N ARG A 161 7.30 11.43 -8.37
CA ARG A 161 7.04 11.43 -6.92
C ARG A 161 6.58 12.80 -6.40
N ALA A 162 7.20 13.89 -6.85
CA ALA A 162 6.83 15.22 -6.39
C ALA A 162 5.43 15.61 -6.88
N ALA A 163 5.09 15.22 -8.13
CA ALA A 163 3.75 15.43 -8.68
C ALA A 163 2.68 14.62 -7.92
N PHE A 164 3.00 13.36 -7.57
CA PHE A 164 2.14 12.52 -6.73
C PHE A 164 1.92 13.14 -5.35
N GLU A 165 2.99 13.49 -4.63
CA GLU A 165 2.91 14.08 -3.28
C GLU A 165 2.12 15.39 -3.29
N LYS A 166 2.29 16.23 -4.33
CA LYS A 166 1.51 17.46 -4.49
C LYS A 166 0.01 17.19 -4.62
N GLY A 167 -0.37 16.23 -5.46
CA GLY A 167 -1.78 15.85 -5.65
C GLY A 167 -2.39 15.18 -4.41
N TRP A 168 -1.60 14.38 -3.72
CA TRP A 168 -1.99 13.70 -2.48
C TRP A 168 -2.14 14.70 -1.31
N LYS A 169 -1.21 15.64 -1.15
CA LYS A 169 -1.31 16.73 -0.18
C LYS A 169 -2.55 17.61 -0.42
N ALA A 170 -2.89 17.88 -1.68
CA ALA A 170 -4.10 18.62 -2.04
C ALA A 170 -5.40 17.88 -1.67
N ALA A 171 -5.32 16.57 -1.39
CA ALA A 171 -6.37 15.72 -0.85
C ALA A 171 -6.13 15.38 0.65
N GLN A 172 -5.39 16.21 1.38
CA GLN A 172 -5.09 16.08 2.82
C GLN A 172 -4.34 14.77 3.17
N ASN A 173 -3.52 14.28 2.26
CA ASN A 173 -2.78 13.02 2.38
C ASN A 173 -3.69 11.82 2.73
N TRP A 174 -4.96 11.87 2.28
CA TRP A 174 -5.92 10.84 2.61
C TRP A 174 -5.48 9.47 2.09
N THR A 175 -5.43 8.52 3.00
CA THR A 175 -4.97 7.17 2.76
C THR A 175 -5.88 6.17 3.46
N LEU A 176 -6.18 5.05 2.79
CA LEU A 176 -6.86 3.89 3.36
C LEU A 176 -5.98 2.66 3.21
N LEU A 177 -5.72 2.00 4.33
CA LEU A 177 -5.08 0.71 4.43
C LEU A 177 -6.11 -0.34 4.87
N ALA A 178 -6.25 -1.42 4.08
CA ALA A 178 -7.07 -2.57 4.44
C ALA A 178 -6.19 -3.82 4.58
N LEU A 179 -6.26 -4.47 5.73
CA LEU A 179 -5.51 -5.68 6.06
C LEU A 179 -6.47 -6.82 6.38
N PRO A 180 -6.29 -8.02 5.82
CA PRO A 180 -7.07 -9.18 6.21
C PRO A 180 -7.02 -9.38 7.73
N ARG A 181 -8.13 -9.78 8.35
CA ARG A 181 -8.09 -10.22 9.74
C ARG A 181 -7.34 -11.56 9.78
N GLN A 182 -6.33 -11.63 10.61
CA GLN A 182 -5.78 -12.93 11.02
C GLN A 182 -6.79 -13.54 11.99
N ASP A 183 -7.18 -14.78 11.74
CA ASP A 183 -7.94 -15.52 12.74
C ASP A 183 -7.00 -15.86 13.88
N ASP A 184 -7.44 -15.62 15.09
CA ASP A 184 -6.83 -16.11 16.33
C ASP A 184 -7.08 -17.61 16.46
#